data_84351cf02f43ccddaef2f052fc9ec7a3
#
_entry.id   84351cf02f43ccddaef2f052fc9ec7a3
#
_cell.length_a   1.000
_cell.length_b   1.000
_cell.length_c   1.000
_cell.angle_alpha   90.00
_cell.angle_beta   90.00
_cell.angle_gamma   90.00
#
_symmetry.space_group_name_H-M   'P 1'
#
loop_
_entity.id
_entity.type
_entity.pdbx_description
1 polymer ?
#
loop_
_entity_poly.entity_id
_entity_poly.type
_entity_poly.pdbx_seq_one_letter_code
_entity_poly.pdbx_strand_id
1 'polypeptide(L)'
;MKRNGPVPILWAAFGAAVGSTVIELMLWPIAGEDAIHNLLRDARLTAAIVMGRAVLGASSGFDPLIMGVATLVHAALSLAYAAVLAKLVRNLSLGAALLAGGVFGLVLYGVNLHAFTAIFPWFVPVRGAITLVAHLAFGVTAAGVYCIMRRSPRA
;
A
#
# COMPACT_ATOMS: atom_id res chain seq x y z
N MET A 1 10.64 27.12 -6.91
CA MET A 1 9.24 27.07 -6.43
C MET A 1 8.89 25.61 -6.07
N LYS A 2 8.32 25.35 -4.88
CA LYS A 2 7.88 23.99 -4.52
C LYS A 2 6.70 23.56 -5.40
N ARG A 3 6.71 22.33 -5.92
CA ARG A 3 5.59 21.76 -6.69
C ARG A 3 4.45 21.40 -5.74
N ASN A 4 3.42 22.26 -5.68
CA ASN A 4 2.19 22.01 -4.89
C ASN A 4 1.06 21.44 -5.78
N GLY A 5 1.38 20.55 -6.69
CA GLY A 5 0.42 19.93 -7.61
C GLY A 5 0.18 18.45 -7.32
N PRO A 6 -0.70 17.77 -8.08
CA PRO A 6 -1.00 16.35 -7.91
C PRO A 6 0.17 15.43 -8.27
N VAL A 7 1.12 15.88 -9.10
CA VAL A 7 2.21 15.06 -9.62
C VAL A 7 3.08 14.42 -8.52
N PRO A 8 3.55 15.15 -7.47
CA PRO A 8 4.26 14.52 -6.36
C PRO A 8 3.45 13.47 -5.61
N ILE A 9 2.13 13.65 -5.50
CA ILE A 9 1.23 12.69 -4.85
C ILE A 9 1.09 11.42 -5.69
N LEU A 10 0.93 11.55 -7.00
CA LEU A 10 0.84 10.42 -7.92
C LEU A 10 2.10 9.55 -7.88
N TRP A 11 3.28 10.17 -7.92
CA TRP A 11 4.55 9.44 -7.80
C TRP A 11 4.73 8.81 -6.42
N ALA A 12 4.31 9.49 -5.36
CA ALA A 12 4.34 8.94 -4.00
C ALA A 12 3.42 7.71 -3.87
N ALA A 13 2.21 7.78 -4.41
CA ALA A 13 1.27 6.66 -4.42
C ALA A 13 1.82 5.47 -5.21
N PHE A 14 2.30 5.71 -6.42
CA PHE A 14 2.89 4.67 -7.28
C PHE A 14 4.11 4.01 -6.62
N GLY A 15 5.08 4.83 -6.18
CA GLY A 15 6.29 4.32 -5.54
C GLY A 15 6.00 3.55 -4.26
N ALA A 16 5.03 4.00 -3.45
CA ALA A 16 4.63 3.31 -2.24
C ALA A 16 3.91 1.99 -2.53
N ALA A 17 2.98 1.97 -3.49
CA ALA A 17 2.28 0.77 -3.90
C ALA A 17 3.24 -0.31 -4.41
N VAL A 18 4.12 0.06 -5.34
CA VAL A 18 5.13 -0.86 -5.88
C VAL A 18 6.11 -1.28 -4.79
N GLY A 19 6.62 -0.33 -4.00
CA GLY A 19 7.60 -0.61 -2.95
C GLY A 19 7.09 -1.56 -1.88
N SER A 20 5.86 -1.38 -1.39
CA SER A 20 5.26 -2.29 -0.40
C SER A 20 5.04 -3.69 -0.95
N THR A 21 4.55 -3.81 -2.20
CA THR A 21 4.39 -5.11 -2.86
C THR A 21 5.73 -5.82 -3.09
N VAL A 22 6.77 -5.09 -3.51
CA VAL A 22 8.11 -5.67 -3.66
C VAL A 22 8.66 -6.17 -2.34
N ILE A 23 8.46 -5.44 -1.24
CA ILE A 23 8.88 -5.88 0.10
C ILE A 23 8.18 -7.19 0.50
N GLU A 24 6.88 -7.32 0.27
CA GLU A 24 6.15 -8.56 0.54
C GLU A 24 6.68 -9.73 -0.30
N LEU A 25 6.85 -9.52 -1.61
CA LEU A 25 7.42 -10.52 -2.52
C LEU A 25 8.83 -11.00 -2.10
N MET A 26 9.61 -10.12 -1.46
CA MET A 26 10.93 -10.49 -0.92
C MET A 26 10.84 -11.19 0.43
N LEU A 27 9.92 -10.79 1.29
CA LEU A 27 9.83 -11.31 2.66
C LEU A 27 9.15 -12.69 2.73
N TRP A 28 8.16 -12.99 1.88
CA TRP A 28 7.51 -14.30 1.87
C TRP A 28 8.48 -15.47 1.66
N PRO A 29 9.36 -15.47 0.64
CA PRO A 29 10.34 -16.56 0.49
C PRO A 29 11.33 -16.65 1.67
N ILE A 30 11.72 -15.51 2.26
CA ILE A 30 12.58 -15.46 3.45
C ILE A 30 11.88 -16.15 4.64
N ALA A 31 10.57 -16.02 4.74
CA ALA A 31 9.73 -16.66 5.75
C ALA A 31 9.37 -18.13 5.39
N GLY A 32 9.84 -18.66 4.25
CA GLY A 32 9.51 -20.00 3.78
C GLY A 32 8.11 -20.11 3.14
N GLU A 33 7.52 -18.98 2.74
CA GLU A 33 6.20 -18.93 2.11
C GLU A 33 6.30 -18.76 0.59
N ASP A 34 5.29 -19.24 -0.14
CA ASP A 34 5.20 -19.05 -1.60
C ASP A 34 4.72 -17.63 -1.93
N ALA A 35 5.63 -16.83 -2.49
CA ALA A 35 5.37 -15.43 -2.82
C ALA A 35 4.27 -15.27 -3.87
N ILE A 36 4.22 -16.14 -4.89
CA ILE A 36 3.20 -16.03 -5.96
C ILE A 36 1.83 -16.43 -5.41
N HIS A 37 1.77 -17.51 -4.64
CA HIS A 37 0.53 -17.92 -3.99
C HIS A 37 -0.03 -16.80 -3.09
N ASN A 38 0.81 -16.21 -2.26
CA ASN A 38 0.41 -15.12 -1.36
C ASN A 38 -0.01 -13.85 -2.13
N LEU A 39 0.71 -13.49 -3.20
CA LEU A 39 0.32 -12.36 -4.05
C LEU A 39 -1.07 -12.58 -4.68
N LEU A 40 -1.33 -13.77 -5.22
CA LEU A 40 -2.62 -14.09 -5.83
C LEU A 40 -3.75 -14.15 -4.79
N ARG A 41 -3.46 -14.67 -3.60
CA ARG A 41 -4.38 -14.64 -2.45
C ARG A 41 -4.74 -13.19 -2.08
N ASP A 42 -3.75 -12.33 -1.88
CA ASP A 42 -3.95 -10.96 -1.42
C ASP A 42 -4.64 -10.09 -2.50
N ALA A 43 -4.37 -10.38 -3.77
CA ALA A 43 -5.15 -9.80 -4.86
C ALA A 43 -6.65 -10.17 -4.77
N ARG A 44 -6.98 -11.44 -4.47
CA ARG A 44 -8.39 -11.87 -4.28
C ARG A 44 -9.04 -11.19 -3.08
N LEU A 45 -8.33 -11.10 -1.95
CA LEU A 45 -8.82 -10.40 -0.76
C LEU A 45 -9.13 -8.93 -1.08
N THR A 46 -8.24 -8.27 -1.85
CA THR A 46 -8.40 -6.88 -2.26
C THR A 46 -9.55 -6.72 -3.27
N ALA A 47 -9.65 -7.58 -4.29
CA ALA A 47 -10.74 -7.55 -5.25
C ALA A 47 -12.11 -7.80 -4.58
N ALA A 48 -12.15 -8.63 -3.53
CA ALA A 48 -13.36 -8.93 -2.78
C ALA A 48 -13.99 -7.69 -2.11
N ILE A 49 -13.24 -6.62 -1.89
CA ILE A 49 -13.77 -5.33 -1.38
C ILE A 49 -14.87 -4.79 -2.29
N VAL A 50 -14.73 -4.98 -3.60
CA VAL A 50 -15.66 -4.47 -4.64
C VAL A 50 -16.51 -5.58 -5.23
N MET A 51 -15.91 -6.75 -5.50
CA MET A 51 -16.59 -7.87 -6.16
C MET A 51 -17.37 -8.76 -5.20
N GLY A 52 -17.18 -8.57 -3.88
CA GLY A 52 -17.81 -9.39 -2.85
C GLY A 52 -17.10 -10.73 -2.61
N ARG A 53 -17.62 -11.49 -1.64
CA ARG A 53 -16.98 -12.72 -1.14
C ARG A 53 -16.91 -13.88 -2.16
N ALA A 54 -17.70 -13.85 -3.22
CA ALA A 54 -17.75 -14.92 -4.21
C ALA A 54 -16.37 -15.20 -4.85
N VAL A 55 -15.53 -14.16 -5.00
CA VAL A 55 -14.19 -14.32 -5.58
C VAL A 55 -13.18 -15.02 -4.67
N LEU A 56 -13.49 -15.17 -3.37
CA LEU A 56 -12.64 -15.86 -2.40
C LEU A 56 -12.69 -17.37 -2.54
N GLY A 57 -13.81 -17.93 -3.02
CA GLY A 57 -14.00 -19.36 -3.23
C GLY A 57 -13.54 -19.87 -4.60
N ALA A 58 -13.08 -19.00 -5.49
CA ALA A 58 -12.55 -19.38 -6.79
C ALA A 58 -11.18 -20.07 -6.66
N SER A 59 -10.77 -20.80 -7.71
CA SER A 59 -9.46 -21.47 -7.74
C SER A 59 -8.33 -20.52 -7.37
N SER A 60 -7.29 -21.00 -6.69
CA SER A 60 -6.14 -20.18 -6.25
C SER A 60 -5.22 -19.69 -7.39
N GLY A 61 -5.56 -20.01 -8.65
CA GLY A 61 -4.77 -19.65 -9.84
C GLY A 61 -4.91 -18.18 -10.24
N PHE A 62 -4.13 -17.79 -11.25
CA PHE A 62 -4.18 -16.48 -11.86
C PHE A 62 -5.52 -16.23 -12.56
N ASP A 63 -6.14 -15.11 -12.26
CA ASP A 63 -7.37 -14.62 -12.91
C ASP A 63 -7.17 -13.15 -13.32
N PRO A 64 -7.15 -12.83 -14.63
CA PRO A 64 -6.87 -11.47 -15.11
C PRO A 64 -7.87 -10.43 -14.61
N LEU A 65 -9.15 -10.78 -14.47
CA LEU A 65 -10.18 -9.86 -14.01
C LEU A 65 -9.97 -9.52 -12.53
N ILE A 66 -9.75 -10.54 -11.70
CA ILE A 66 -9.48 -10.36 -10.27
C ILE A 66 -8.21 -9.52 -10.08
N MET A 67 -7.14 -9.83 -10.82
CA MET A 67 -5.88 -9.08 -10.75
C MET A 67 -6.08 -7.61 -11.18
N GLY A 68 -6.84 -7.37 -12.24
CA GLY A 68 -7.15 -6.02 -12.72
C GLY A 68 -7.93 -5.22 -11.68
N VAL A 69 -8.99 -5.81 -11.09
CA VAL A 69 -9.79 -5.15 -10.04
C VAL A 69 -8.94 -4.91 -8.79
N ALA A 70 -8.17 -5.90 -8.34
CA ALA A 70 -7.27 -5.74 -7.20
C ALA A 70 -6.27 -4.59 -7.40
N THR A 71 -5.67 -4.51 -8.59
CA THR A 71 -4.71 -3.45 -8.93
C THR A 71 -5.40 -2.07 -8.90
N LEU A 72 -6.60 -1.94 -9.43
CA LEU A 72 -7.35 -0.67 -9.41
C LEU A 72 -7.71 -0.26 -7.98
N VAL A 73 -8.20 -1.19 -7.16
CA VAL A 73 -8.53 -0.93 -5.74
C VAL A 73 -7.27 -0.53 -4.98
N HIS A 74 -6.17 -1.28 -5.15
CA HIS A 74 -4.90 -0.99 -4.49
C HIS A 74 -4.35 0.38 -4.90
N ALA A 75 -4.41 0.73 -6.20
CA ALA A 75 -3.99 2.03 -6.71
C ALA A 75 -4.85 3.18 -6.15
N ALA A 76 -6.18 3.00 -6.09
CA ALA A 76 -7.10 3.99 -5.55
C ALA A 76 -6.85 4.25 -4.05
N LEU A 77 -6.69 3.19 -3.25
CA LEU A 77 -6.35 3.30 -1.83
C LEU A 77 -4.98 3.93 -1.62
N SER A 78 -3.97 3.52 -2.42
CA SER A 78 -2.62 4.09 -2.35
C SER A 78 -2.63 5.59 -2.65
N LEU A 79 -3.41 6.02 -3.64
CA LEU A 79 -3.57 7.44 -3.98
C LEU A 79 -4.23 8.22 -2.84
N ALA A 80 -5.31 7.69 -2.25
CA ALA A 80 -5.99 8.31 -1.12
C ALA A 80 -5.05 8.45 0.08
N TYR A 81 -4.33 7.39 0.44
CA TYR A 81 -3.38 7.42 1.56
C TYR A 81 -2.20 8.35 1.31
N ALA A 82 -1.62 8.34 0.10
CA ALA A 82 -0.55 9.25 -0.27
C ALA A 82 -1.01 10.72 -0.25
N ALA A 83 -2.25 11.02 -0.63
CA ALA A 83 -2.81 12.36 -0.57
C ALA A 83 -2.98 12.85 0.88
N VAL A 84 -3.42 11.98 1.79
CA VAL A 84 -3.51 12.29 3.23
C VAL A 84 -2.10 12.52 3.80
N LEU A 85 -1.17 11.60 3.56
CA LEU A 85 0.20 11.71 4.04
C LEU A 85 0.90 12.97 3.51
N ALA A 86 0.71 13.31 2.23
CA ALA A 86 1.26 14.52 1.63
C ALA A 86 0.85 15.79 2.39
N LYS A 87 -0.40 15.88 2.85
CA LYS A 87 -0.89 17.01 3.68
C LYS A 87 -0.16 17.05 5.03
N LEU A 88 0.09 15.91 5.63
CA LEU A 88 0.76 15.81 6.94
C LEU A 88 2.24 16.19 6.84
N VAL A 89 2.94 15.74 5.78
CA VAL A 89 4.40 15.92 5.67
C VAL A 89 4.84 17.14 4.87
N ARG A 90 3.91 17.90 4.28
CA ARG A 90 4.23 19.00 3.36
C ARG A 90 5.20 20.06 3.90
N ASN A 91 5.23 20.26 5.22
CA ASN A 91 6.05 21.30 5.87
C ASN A 91 7.24 20.71 6.64
N LEU A 92 7.42 19.38 6.62
CA LEU A 92 8.46 18.69 7.35
C LEU A 92 9.79 18.65 6.58
N SER A 93 10.90 18.51 7.30
CA SER A 93 12.18 18.10 6.76
C SER A 93 12.10 16.66 6.25
N LEU A 94 13.07 16.22 5.43
CA LEU A 94 13.05 14.84 4.91
C LEU A 94 13.06 13.80 6.04
N GLY A 95 13.95 13.95 7.03
CA GLY A 95 14.03 13.02 8.16
C GLY A 95 12.73 12.96 8.96
N ALA A 96 12.15 14.11 9.30
CA ALA A 96 10.87 14.16 10.01
C ALA A 96 9.72 13.59 9.17
N ALA A 97 9.74 13.79 7.85
CA ALA A 97 8.75 13.23 6.95
C ALA A 97 8.83 11.69 6.86
N LEU A 98 10.05 11.12 6.83
CA LEU A 98 10.25 9.67 6.83
C LEU A 98 9.75 9.04 8.14
N LEU A 99 10.05 9.66 9.29
CA LEU A 99 9.52 9.21 10.59
C LEU A 99 7.99 9.29 10.63
N ALA A 100 7.42 10.41 10.19
CA ALA A 100 5.96 10.56 10.10
C ALA A 100 5.35 9.55 9.13
N GLY A 101 6.03 9.23 8.02
CA GLY A 101 5.63 8.19 7.09
C GLY A 101 5.61 6.80 7.74
N GLY A 102 6.62 6.46 8.53
CA GLY A 102 6.66 5.20 9.28
C GLY A 102 5.49 5.09 10.27
N VAL A 103 5.26 6.15 11.07
CA VAL A 103 4.11 6.21 11.99
C VAL A 103 2.79 6.08 11.24
N PHE A 104 2.66 6.77 10.10
CA PHE A 104 1.48 6.68 9.25
C PHE A 104 1.27 5.25 8.73
N GLY A 105 2.32 4.56 8.30
CA GLY A 105 2.26 3.15 7.89
C GLY A 105 1.76 2.23 9.02
N LEU A 106 2.22 2.44 10.27
CA LEU A 106 1.69 1.70 11.44
C LEU A 106 0.20 1.96 11.66
N VAL A 107 -0.22 3.22 11.54
CA VAL A 107 -1.64 3.60 11.66
C VAL A 107 -2.44 2.94 10.55
N LEU A 108 -1.95 2.93 9.30
CA LEU A 108 -2.63 2.25 8.18
C LEU A 108 -2.76 0.74 8.43
N TYR A 109 -1.71 0.08 8.95
CA TYR A 109 -1.80 -1.32 9.34
C TYR A 109 -2.92 -1.54 10.37
N GLY A 110 -2.98 -0.71 11.41
CA GLY A 110 -4.04 -0.76 12.40
C GLY A 110 -5.44 -0.57 11.81
N VAL A 111 -5.59 0.44 10.94
CA VAL A 111 -6.88 0.73 10.28
C VAL A 111 -7.28 -0.40 9.33
N ASN A 112 -6.39 -0.81 8.43
CA ASN A 112 -6.71 -1.78 7.38
C ASN A 112 -6.90 -3.19 7.94
N LEU A 113 -6.04 -3.60 8.88
CA LEU A 113 -6.00 -4.99 9.34
C LEU A 113 -6.75 -5.23 10.67
N HIS A 114 -7.11 -4.17 11.39
CA HIS A 114 -7.84 -4.31 12.64
C HIS A 114 -9.19 -3.59 12.65
N ALA A 115 -9.29 -2.36 12.13
CA ALA A 115 -10.56 -1.66 12.08
C ALA A 115 -11.43 -2.14 10.89
N PHE A 116 -10.89 -2.17 9.66
CA PHE A 116 -11.66 -2.55 8.48
C PHE A 116 -12.03 -4.04 8.44
N THR A 117 -11.36 -4.89 9.19
CA THR A 117 -11.74 -6.30 9.32
C THR A 117 -13.10 -6.51 10.02
N ALA A 118 -13.64 -5.50 10.66
CA ALA A 118 -15.04 -5.52 11.10
C ALA A 118 -16.03 -5.53 9.90
N ILE A 119 -15.63 -4.93 8.77
CA ILE A 119 -16.44 -4.88 7.54
C ILE A 119 -15.97 -5.98 6.56
N PHE A 120 -14.65 -6.20 6.46
CA PHE A 120 -14.00 -7.13 5.56
C PHE A 120 -13.24 -8.22 6.34
N PRO A 121 -13.93 -9.17 7.00
CA PRO A 121 -13.29 -10.13 7.92
C PRO A 121 -12.31 -11.09 7.25
N TRP A 122 -12.33 -11.20 5.93
CA TRP A 122 -11.39 -12.03 5.19
C TRP A 122 -9.95 -11.53 5.18
N PHE A 123 -9.67 -10.31 5.68
CA PHE A 123 -8.31 -9.83 5.89
C PHE A 123 -7.69 -10.27 7.23
N VAL A 124 -8.44 -10.90 8.13
CA VAL A 124 -7.91 -11.37 9.43
C VAL A 124 -6.71 -12.33 9.27
N PRO A 125 -6.72 -13.30 8.33
CA PRO A 125 -5.61 -14.25 8.17
C PRO A 125 -4.29 -13.61 7.70
N VAL A 126 -4.33 -12.42 7.11
CA VAL A 126 -3.11 -11.75 6.60
C VAL A 126 -2.51 -10.76 7.60
N ARG A 127 -3.01 -10.74 8.83
CA ARG A 127 -2.36 -10.03 9.94
C ARG A 127 -1.05 -10.70 10.27
N GLY A 128 0.07 -9.98 10.18
CA GLY A 128 1.38 -10.55 10.48
C GLY A 128 2.50 -9.55 10.31
N ALA A 129 3.71 -10.01 10.61
CA ALA A 129 4.91 -9.17 10.56
C ALA A 129 5.22 -8.70 9.13
N ILE A 130 5.04 -9.54 8.11
CA ILE A 130 5.29 -9.19 6.71
C ILE A 130 4.38 -8.04 6.28
N THR A 131 3.08 -8.18 6.51
CA THR A 131 2.10 -7.12 6.18
C THR A 131 2.34 -5.85 6.99
N LEU A 132 2.77 -5.95 8.25
CA LEU A 132 3.18 -4.79 9.05
C LEU A 132 4.36 -4.07 8.42
N VAL A 133 5.41 -4.80 8.03
CA VAL A 133 6.61 -4.24 7.38
C VAL A 133 6.25 -3.60 6.04
N ALA A 134 5.36 -4.22 5.26
CA ALA A 134 4.87 -3.66 3.99
C ALA A 134 4.15 -2.31 4.20
N HIS A 135 3.32 -2.19 5.24
CA HIS A 135 2.66 -0.92 5.56
C HIS A 135 3.65 0.15 6.05
N LEU A 136 4.66 -0.23 6.85
CA LEU A 136 5.76 0.67 7.21
C LEU A 136 6.51 1.16 5.97
N ALA A 137 6.88 0.23 5.08
CA ALA A 137 7.57 0.54 3.83
C ALA A 137 6.73 1.46 2.93
N PHE A 138 5.41 1.21 2.84
CA PHE A 138 4.48 2.08 2.13
C PHE A 138 4.56 3.53 2.65
N GLY A 139 4.42 3.73 3.94
CA GLY A 139 4.40 5.06 4.55
C GLY A 139 5.73 5.80 4.39
N VAL A 140 6.86 5.12 4.63
CA VAL A 140 8.20 5.69 4.47
C VAL A 140 8.47 6.05 3.02
N THR A 141 8.15 5.14 2.07
CA THR A 141 8.36 5.36 0.63
C THR A 141 7.48 6.51 0.13
N ALA A 142 6.19 6.54 0.51
CA ALA A 142 5.29 7.63 0.11
C ALA A 142 5.80 8.99 0.60
N ALA A 143 6.24 9.10 1.85
CA ALA A 143 6.79 10.33 2.41
C ALA A 143 8.09 10.75 1.70
N GLY A 144 9.00 9.81 1.46
CA GLY A 144 10.28 10.06 0.80
C GLY A 144 10.10 10.54 -0.64
N VAL A 145 9.34 9.79 -1.44
CA VAL A 145 9.06 10.13 -2.84
C VAL A 145 8.34 11.48 -2.94
N TYR A 146 7.32 11.72 -2.10
CA TYR A 146 6.64 13.01 -2.07
C TYR A 146 7.59 14.17 -1.79
N CYS A 147 8.45 14.03 -0.78
CA CYS A 147 9.40 15.08 -0.41
C CYS A 147 10.44 15.36 -1.51
N ILE A 148 10.94 14.31 -2.18
CA ILE A 148 11.88 14.43 -3.29
C ILE A 148 11.22 15.12 -4.49
N MET A 149 10.08 14.59 -4.93
CA MET A 149 9.35 15.10 -6.11
C MET A 149 8.86 16.54 -5.93
N ARG A 150 8.50 16.93 -4.71
CA ARG A 150 8.10 18.31 -4.39
C ARG A 150 9.26 19.31 -4.50
N ARG A 151 10.49 18.85 -4.24
CA ARG A 151 11.70 19.70 -4.28
C ARG A 151 12.31 19.81 -5.67
N SER A 152 11.98 18.90 -6.59
CA SER A 152 12.51 18.90 -7.95
C SER A 152 12.13 20.19 -8.69
N PRO A 153 13.11 20.87 -9.37
CA PRO A 153 12.81 21.99 -10.25
C PRO A 153 11.81 21.60 -11.34
N ARG A 154 11.07 22.56 -11.87
CA ARG A 154 10.33 22.35 -13.12
C ARG A 154 11.36 22.25 -14.25
N ALA A 155 11.40 21.11 -14.96
CA ALA A 155 12.05 21.03 -16.25
C ALA A 155 11.33 21.93 -17.25
#